data_3bf960212f9a1c4a93a3c1efbd3d8403
#
_entry.id   3bf960212f9a1c4a93a3c1efbd3d8403
#
_cell.length_a   1.000
_cell.length_b   1.000
_cell.length_c   1.000
_cell.angle_alpha   90.00
_cell.angle_beta   90.00
_cell.angle_gamma   90.00
#
_symmetry.space_group_name_H-M   'P 1'
#
loop_
_entity.id
_entity.type
_entity.pdbx_description
1 polymer ?
#
loop_
_entity_poly.entity_id
_entity_poly.type
_entity_poly.pdbx_seq_one_letter_code
_entity_poly.pdbx_strand_id
1 'polypeptide(L)'
;MHNNDVSRFSPSSPDALKNKIILITGAGDGIGREAALTYARYGAELILTGRTESKLQAVRDEITQRYGSVPRIYHQDLLTLTEAQSRQFAAALEQEIPRLDGVLHNAGILGVVAPLTEQPVQLWQDVMQVNVNGTFILTQALLPLLLKSPQSSLVFTSSSVGREGRAAWGAYAVSKFATEGMMQVLAEEYKGTGLRVSCINPGGTRTAMRAGAFPDEASEKLKTLADIMPTYLYVMCDDSAGKNGISYDAQPGRKAGPAE
;
A
#
# COMPACT_ATOMS: atom_id res chain seq x y z
N MET A 1 15.79 -12.34 18.53
CA MET A 1 14.77 -11.36 18.12
C MET A 1 15.36 -10.54 16.98
N HIS A 2 14.92 -10.76 15.75
CA HIS A 2 15.37 -9.92 14.63
C HIS A 2 14.72 -8.54 14.81
N ASN A 3 15.56 -7.53 14.95
CA ASN A 3 15.10 -6.16 15.04
C ASN A 3 14.55 -5.73 13.66
N ASN A 4 13.23 -5.89 13.44
CA ASN A 4 12.55 -5.48 12.23
C ASN A 4 12.19 -3.98 12.25
N ASP A 5 12.80 -3.21 13.15
CA ASP A 5 12.60 -1.77 13.20
C ASP A 5 13.37 -1.09 12.08
N VAL A 6 12.64 -0.73 11.05
CA VAL A 6 13.12 0.02 9.87
C VAL A 6 12.50 1.40 9.80
N SER A 7 11.89 1.88 10.88
CA SER A 7 11.20 3.17 10.95
C SER A 7 12.12 4.38 10.76
N ARG A 8 13.43 4.18 10.83
CA ARG A 8 14.46 5.21 10.62
C ARG A 8 15.36 4.90 9.42
N PHE A 9 14.93 3.99 8.56
CA PHE A 9 15.71 3.61 7.39
C PHE A 9 15.98 4.82 6.50
N SER A 10 17.21 4.90 6.02
CA SER A 10 17.62 5.83 4.99
C SER A 10 18.56 5.08 4.05
N PRO A 11 18.25 4.99 2.76
CA PRO A 11 19.12 4.28 1.82
C PRO A 11 20.45 5.01 1.68
N SER A 12 21.50 4.26 1.40
CA SER A 12 22.84 4.79 1.19
C SER A 12 22.99 5.57 -0.13
N SER A 13 22.07 5.37 -1.06
CA SER A 13 22.07 6.01 -2.38
C SER A 13 20.82 6.88 -2.58
N PRO A 14 20.98 8.09 -3.14
CA PRO A 14 19.84 8.90 -3.58
C PRO A 14 19.08 8.26 -4.76
N ASP A 15 19.69 7.30 -5.46
CA ASP A 15 19.13 6.56 -6.59
C ASP A 15 18.70 5.14 -6.20
N ALA A 16 18.31 4.91 -4.94
CA ALA A 16 18.01 3.56 -4.41
C ALA A 16 16.88 2.82 -5.15
N LEU A 17 16.02 3.53 -5.86
CA LEU A 17 14.93 2.96 -6.68
C LEU A 17 15.12 3.19 -8.18
N LYS A 18 16.30 3.63 -8.62
CA LYS A 18 16.59 3.85 -10.04
C LYS A 18 16.38 2.56 -10.84
N ASN A 19 15.75 2.68 -12.01
CA ASN A 19 15.40 1.58 -12.89
C ASN A 19 14.35 0.60 -12.32
N LYS A 20 13.69 0.93 -11.20
CA LYS A 20 12.58 0.16 -10.66
C LYS A 20 11.27 0.75 -11.16
N ILE A 21 10.39 -0.11 -11.67
CA ILE A 21 9.03 0.22 -12.10
C ILE A 21 8.07 -0.19 -10.97
N ILE A 22 7.42 0.79 -10.35
CA ILE A 22 6.60 0.58 -9.15
C ILE A 22 5.17 1.06 -9.41
N LEU A 23 4.19 0.18 -9.19
CA LEU A 23 2.77 0.48 -9.24
C LEU A 23 2.24 0.77 -7.83
N ILE A 24 1.44 1.83 -7.69
CA ILE A 24 0.84 2.24 -6.42
C ILE A 24 -0.67 2.37 -6.58
N THR A 25 -1.45 1.64 -5.76
CA THR A 25 -2.89 1.82 -5.69
C THR A 25 -3.27 2.88 -4.65
N GLY A 26 -4.33 3.65 -4.95
CA GLY A 26 -4.71 4.77 -4.08
C GLY A 26 -3.66 5.89 -4.05
N ALA A 27 -2.96 6.09 -5.16
CA ALA A 27 -1.83 7.02 -5.28
C ALA A 27 -2.22 8.51 -5.25
N GLY A 28 -3.52 8.83 -5.33
CA GLY A 28 -4.00 10.22 -5.43
C GLY A 28 -4.03 10.99 -4.11
N ASP A 29 -3.88 10.33 -2.95
CA ASP A 29 -4.03 10.99 -1.65
C ASP A 29 -3.29 10.24 -0.53
N GLY A 30 -3.12 10.88 0.63
CA GLY A 30 -2.63 10.28 1.86
C GLY A 30 -1.31 9.53 1.69
N ILE A 31 -1.24 8.32 2.24
CA ILE A 31 -0.03 7.49 2.24
C ILE A 31 0.40 7.13 0.82
N GLY A 32 -0.55 6.80 -0.07
CA GLY A 32 -0.22 6.44 -1.46
C GLY A 32 0.42 7.58 -2.25
N ARG A 33 -0.08 8.81 -2.06
CA ARG A 33 0.53 10.01 -2.65
C ARG A 33 1.94 10.25 -2.10
N GLU A 34 2.11 10.18 -0.78
CA GLU A 34 3.43 10.41 -0.16
C GLU A 34 4.44 9.32 -0.55
N ALA A 35 4.00 8.07 -0.67
CA ALA A 35 4.84 6.99 -1.19
C ALA A 35 5.25 7.26 -2.65
N ALA A 36 4.33 7.74 -3.50
CA ALA A 36 4.64 8.10 -4.89
C ALA A 36 5.71 9.19 -4.97
N LEU A 37 5.57 10.27 -4.18
CA LEU A 37 6.56 11.34 -4.11
C LEU A 37 7.90 10.84 -3.59
N THR A 38 7.88 9.99 -2.56
CA THR A 38 9.08 9.40 -1.99
C THR A 38 9.80 8.51 -3.00
N TYR A 39 9.09 7.61 -3.67
CA TYR A 39 9.70 6.70 -4.64
C TYR A 39 10.24 7.44 -5.87
N ALA A 40 9.52 8.46 -6.36
CA ALA A 40 10.01 9.32 -7.44
C ALA A 40 11.30 10.05 -7.06
N ARG A 41 11.39 10.56 -5.82
CA ARG A 41 12.59 11.20 -5.29
C ARG A 41 13.82 10.29 -5.33
N TYR A 42 13.61 8.97 -5.15
CA TYR A 42 14.68 7.97 -5.19
C TYR A 42 14.85 7.30 -6.56
N GLY A 43 14.26 7.87 -7.62
CA GLY A 43 14.51 7.51 -9.00
C GLY A 43 13.61 6.44 -9.59
N ALA A 44 12.52 6.05 -8.91
CA ALA A 44 11.57 5.07 -9.46
C ALA A 44 10.79 5.61 -10.65
N GLU A 45 10.48 4.75 -11.61
CA GLU A 45 9.45 4.92 -12.62
C GLU A 45 8.12 4.47 -12.04
N LEU A 46 7.08 5.34 -12.11
CA LEU A 46 5.84 5.12 -11.37
C LEU A 46 4.64 4.89 -12.26
N ILE A 47 3.78 4.01 -11.79
CA ILE A 47 2.43 3.76 -12.30
C ILE A 47 1.46 4.08 -11.15
N LEU A 48 0.67 5.13 -11.31
CA LEU A 48 -0.26 5.62 -10.31
C LEU A 48 -1.67 5.16 -10.66
N THR A 49 -2.31 4.45 -9.72
CA THR A 49 -3.71 4.04 -9.92
C THR A 49 -4.61 4.53 -8.79
N GLY A 50 -5.87 4.78 -9.10
CA GLY A 50 -6.87 5.22 -8.15
C GLY A 50 -8.18 5.62 -8.84
N ARG A 51 -9.21 5.84 -8.03
CA ARG A 51 -10.58 6.14 -8.52
C ARG A 51 -10.82 7.60 -8.92
N THR A 52 -9.94 8.52 -8.56
CA THR A 52 -10.11 9.96 -8.82
C THR A 52 -8.99 10.45 -9.73
N GLU A 53 -9.28 10.57 -11.01
CA GLU A 53 -8.30 10.91 -12.03
C GLU A 53 -7.64 12.28 -11.79
N SER A 54 -8.41 13.30 -11.40
CA SER A 54 -7.87 14.62 -11.11
C SER A 54 -6.83 14.64 -9.98
N LYS A 55 -7.00 13.77 -8.95
CA LYS A 55 -6.01 13.62 -7.88
C LYS A 55 -4.74 12.94 -8.38
N LEU A 56 -4.87 11.91 -9.23
CA LEU A 56 -3.71 11.25 -9.84
C LEU A 56 -2.94 12.20 -10.74
N GLN A 57 -3.66 13.02 -11.51
CA GLN A 57 -3.09 14.05 -12.37
C GLN A 57 -2.27 15.06 -11.54
N ALA A 58 -2.82 15.56 -10.45
CA ALA A 58 -2.14 16.50 -9.56
C ALA A 58 -0.83 15.90 -8.99
N VAL A 59 -0.85 14.61 -8.60
CA VAL A 59 0.34 13.92 -8.10
C VAL A 59 1.38 13.73 -9.22
N ARG A 60 0.96 13.36 -10.43
CA ARG A 60 1.85 13.26 -11.59
C ARG A 60 2.53 14.58 -11.89
N ASP A 61 1.76 15.67 -11.91
CA ASP A 61 2.28 16.99 -12.25
C ASP A 61 3.29 17.47 -11.18
N GLU A 62 3.00 17.21 -9.90
CA GLU A 62 3.92 17.50 -8.80
C GLU A 62 5.22 16.70 -8.91
N ILE A 63 5.15 15.40 -9.21
CA ILE A 63 6.32 14.54 -9.41
C ILE A 63 7.13 15.03 -10.60
N THR A 64 6.47 15.36 -11.71
CA THR A 64 7.13 15.86 -12.91
C THR A 64 7.87 17.16 -12.64
N GLN A 65 7.24 18.07 -11.92
CA GLN A 65 7.84 19.37 -11.56
C GLN A 65 9.04 19.21 -10.63
N ARG A 66 8.95 18.33 -9.62
CA ARG A 66 9.99 18.20 -8.59
C ARG A 66 11.16 17.32 -9.00
N TYR A 67 10.90 16.26 -9.76
CA TYR A 67 11.87 15.18 -10.00
C TYR A 67 12.13 14.90 -11.47
N GLY A 68 11.41 15.56 -12.39
CA GLY A 68 11.57 15.36 -13.83
C GLY A 68 11.06 14.02 -14.38
N SER A 69 10.52 13.15 -13.52
CA SER A 69 9.91 11.89 -13.89
C SER A 69 8.43 12.09 -14.23
N VAL A 70 7.91 11.40 -15.25
CA VAL A 70 6.51 11.49 -15.66
C VAL A 70 5.80 10.17 -15.37
N PRO A 71 5.08 10.04 -14.25
CA PRO A 71 4.33 8.83 -13.93
C PRO A 71 3.24 8.51 -14.96
N ARG A 72 3.03 7.22 -15.23
CA ARG A 72 1.82 6.75 -15.93
C ARG A 72 0.64 6.80 -14.97
N ILE A 73 -0.54 7.12 -15.49
CA ILE A 73 -1.78 7.17 -14.70
C ILE A 73 -2.79 6.21 -15.32
N TYR A 74 -3.45 5.42 -14.44
CA TYR A 74 -4.58 4.58 -14.81
C TYR A 74 -5.72 4.73 -13.82
N HIS A 75 -6.90 5.04 -14.33
CA HIS A 75 -8.11 5.03 -13.51
C HIS A 75 -8.46 3.60 -13.14
N GLN A 76 -8.53 3.32 -11.82
CA GLN A 76 -8.92 2.01 -11.29
C GLN A 76 -9.78 2.22 -10.05
N ASP A 77 -11.01 1.74 -10.09
CA ASP A 77 -11.88 1.70 -8.91
C ASP A 77 -12.02 0.25 -8.43
N LEU A 78 -11.38 -0.07 -7.30
CA LEU A 78 -11.41 -1.41 -6.71
C LEU A 78 -12.81 -1.84 -6.27
N LEU A 79 -13.75 -0.89 -6.08
CA LEU A 79 -15.14 -1.20 -5.75
C LEU A 79 -15.86 -1.92 -6.87
N THR A 80 -15.56 -1.54 -8.12
CA THR A 80 -16.21 -2.10 -9.32
C THR A 80 -15.28 -2.97 -10.16
N LEU A 81 -14.04 -3.15 -9.72
CA LEU A 81 -13.03 -3.90 -10.46
C LEU A 81 -13.43 -5.37 -10.60
N THR A 82 -13.48 -5.83 -11.85
CA THR A 82 -13.71 -7.23 -12.22
C THR A 82 -12.41 -7.93 -12.60
N GLU A 83 -12.41 -9.26 -12.58
CA GLU A 83 -11.28 -10.08 -13.04
C GLU A 83 -10.92 -9.78 -14.50
N ALA A 84 -11.92 -9.63 -15.38
CA ALA A 84 -11.69 -9.32 -16.79
C ALA A 84 -11.00 -7.96 -16.99
N GLN A 85 -11.43 -6.93 -16.25
CA GLN A 85 -10.81 -5.61 -16.29
C GLN A 85 -9.37 -5.63 -15.74
N SER A 86 -9.11 -6.37 -14.67
CA SER A 86 -7.76 -6.54 -14.13
C SER A 86 -6.82 -7.23 -15.12
N ARG A 87 -7.29 -8.30 -15.79
CA ARG A 87 -6.52 -8.98 -16.82
C ARG A 87 -6.22 -8.09 -18.02
N GLN A 88 -7.22 -7.32 -18.46
CA GLN A 88 -7.06 -6.34 -19.55
C GLN A 88 -6.05 -5.26 -19.17
N PHE A 89 -6.11 -4.76 -17.94
CA PHE A 89 -5.15 -3.78 -17.43
C PHE A 89 -3.72 -4.34 -17.38
N ALA A 90 -3.53 -5.55 -16.84
CA ALA A 90 -2.22 -6.20 -16.81
C ALA A 90 -1.67 -6.45 -18.23
N ALA A 91 -2.51 -6.89 -19.16
CA ALA A 91 -2.12 -7.07 -20.56
C ALA A 91 -1.73 -5.75 -21.25
N ALA A 92 -2.43 -4.65 -20.96
CA ALA A 92 -2.04 -3.33 -21.46
C ALA A 92 -0.68 -2.89 -20.89
N LEU A 93 -0.45 -3.07 -19.58
CA LEU A 93 0.84 -2.78 -18.96
C LEU A 93 1.98 -3.61 -19.58
N GLU A 94 1.74 -4.88 -19.88
CA GLU A 94 2.76 -5.78 -20.47
C GLU A 94 3.24 -5.32 -21.85
N GLN A 95 2.44 -4.54 -22.58
CA GLN A 95 2.85 -3.91 -23.84
C GLN A 95 3.72 -2.67 -23.65
N GLU A 96 3.66 -2.05 -22.47
CA GLU A 96 4.32 -0.77 -22.19
C GLU A 96 5.56 -0.90 -21.32
N ILE A 97 5.61 -1.95 -20.49
CA ILE A 97 6.70 -2.17 -19.54
C ILE A 97 7.20 -3.62 -19.57
N PRO A 98 8.50 -3.86 -19.39
CA PRO A 98 9.05 -5.22 -19.43
C PRO A 98 8.70 -6.05 -18.18
N ARG A 99 8.48 -5.42 -17.02
CA ARG A 99 8.26 -6.04 -15.72
C ARG A 99 7.71 -5.04 -14.70
N LEU A 100 7.31 -5.51 -13.55
CA LEU A 100 7.13 -4.70 -12.34
C LEU A 100 8.19 -5.08 -11.29
N ASP A 101 8.83 -4.08 -10.70
CA ASP A 101 9.79 -4.26 -9.61
C ASP A 101 9.14 -4.01 -8.24
N GLY A 102 7.97 -3.40 -8.23
CA GLY A 102 7.21 -3.20 -7.00
C GLY A 102 5.71 -2.96 -7.25
N VAL A 103 4.90 -3.43 -6.32
CA VAL A 103 3.48 -3.06 -6.20
C VAL A 103 3.19 -2.69 -4.76
N LEU A 104 2.67 -1.48 -4.55
CA LEU A 104 2.14 -1.04 -3.27
C LEU A 104 0.61 -1.03 -3.33
N HIS A 105 -0.02 -2.03 -2.72
CA HIS A 105 -1.45 -2.03 -2.46
C HIS A 105 -1.75 -1.17 -1.23
N ASN A 106 -2.07 0.10 -1.48
CA ASN A 106 -2.38 1.07 -0.45
C ASN A 106 -3.86 1.50 -0.46
N ALA A 107 -4.55 1.37 -1.61
CA ALA A 107 -5.97 1.69 -1.69
C ALA A 107 -6.78 0.92 -0.64
N GLY A 108 -7.70 1.62 0.00
CA GLY A 108 -8.60 1.02 0.98
C GLY A 108 -9.64 2.02 1.47
N ILE A 109 -10.70 1.51 2.04
CA ILE A 109 -11.75 2.30 2.71
C ILE A 109 -11.95 1.80 4.14
N LEU A 110 -12.32 2.73 5.02
CA LEU A 110 -12.54 2.46 6.44
C LEU A 110 -13.90 1.79 6.70
N GLY A 111 -14.92 2.17 5.94
CA GLY A 111 -16.29 1.88 6.28
C GLY A 111 -16.76 2.75 7.46
N VAL A 112 -17.50 2.15 8.38
CA VAL A 112 -18.03 2.81 9.59
C VAL A 112 -17.37 2.23 10.85
N VAL A 113 -17.09 3.09 11.82
CA VAL A 113 -16.65 2.69 13.16
C VAL A 113 -17.90 2.49 14.02
N ALA A 114 -18.34 1.24 14.16
CA ALA A 114 -19.53 0.85 14.90
C ALA A 114 -19.43 -0.63 15.32
N PRO A 115 -20.19 -1.08 16.34
CA PRO A 115 -20.29 -2.48 16.71
C PRO A 115 -20.61 -3.38 15.51
N LEU A 116 -20.11 -4.61 15.51
CA LEU A 116 -20.28 -5.53 14.39
C LEU A 116 -21.76 -5.79 14.03
N THR A 117 -22.62 -5.80 15.04
CA THR A 117 -24.08 -5.97 14.89
C THR A 117 -24.78 -4.78 14.24
N GLU A 118 -24.11 -3.61 14.20
CA GLU A 118 -24.65 -2.36 13.66
C GLU A 118 -24.00 -1.99 12.31
N GLN A 119 -23.14 -2.83 11.77
CA GLN A 119 -22.50 -2.60 10.47
C GLN A 119 -23.56 -2.70 9.35
N PRO A 120 -23.75 -1.65 8.53
CA PRO A 120 -24.59 -1.77 7.35
C PRO A 120 -24.04 -2.83 6.39
N VAL A 121 -24.88 -3.78 5.97
CA VAL A 121 -24.44 -4.92 5.12
C VAL A 121 -23.78 -4.44 3.82
N GLN A 122 -24.35 -3.43 3.16
CA GLN A 122 -23.77 -2.88 1.93
C GLN A 122 -22.34 -2.31 2.19
N LEU A 123 -22.18 -1.56 3.28
CA LEU A 123 -20.88 -0.97 3.60
C LEU A 123 -19.84 -2.04 3.98
N TRP A 124 -20.28 -3.11 4.66
CA TRP A 124 -19.45 -4.30 4.86
C TRP A 124 -18.97 -4.88 3.52
N GLN A 125 -19.89 -5.09 2.59
CA GLN A 125 -19.59 -5.62 1.26
C GLN A 125 -18.61 -4.70 0.49
N ASP A 126 -18.81 -3.38 0.54
CA ASP A 126 -17.95 -2.41 -0.10
C ASP A 126 -16.52 -2.44 0.46
N VAL A 127 -16.39 -2.53 1.81
CA VAL A 127 -15.08 -2.65 2.46
C VAL A 127 -14.38 -3.94 2.05
N MET A 128 -15.08 -5.07 2.06
CA MET A 128 -14.51 -6.35 1.62
C MET A 128 -14.17 -6.32 0.13
N GLN A 129 -15.00 -5.70 -0.69
CA GLN A 129 -14.74 -5.56 -2.12
C GLN A 129 -13.47 -4.74 -2.38
N VAL A 130 -13.35 -3.55 -1.80
CA VAL A 130 -12.20 -2.67 -2.03
C VAL A 130 -10.92 -3.24 -1.41
N ASN A 131 -10.99 -3.59 -0.10
CA ASN A 131 -9.78 -3.89 0.67
C ASN A 131 -9.27 -5.32 0.44
N VAL A 132 -10.14 -6.26 0.02
CA VAL A 132 -9.80 -7.68 -0.12
C VAL A 132 -9.97 -8.15 -1.55
N ASN A 133 -11.20 -8.20 -2.08
CA ASN A 133 -11.50 -8.83 -3.36
C ASN A 133 -10.81 -8.08 -4.53
N GLY A 134 -10.97 -6.75 -4.60
CA GLY A 134 -10.34 -5.93 -5.64
C GLY A 134 -8.82 -5.98 -5.56
N THR A 135 -8.28 -5.96 -4.33
CA THR A 135 -6.84 -6.12 -4.10
C THR A 135 -6.35 -7.50 -4.55
N PHE A 136 -7.06 -8.57 -4.23
CA PHE A 136 -6.75 -9.93 -4.67
C PHE A 136 -6.77 -10.06 -6.20
N ILE A 137 -7.87 -9.62 -6.85
CA ILE A 137 -8.04 -9.68 -8.31
C ILE A 137 -6.90 -8.94 -9.01
N LEU A 138 -6.55 -7.76 -8.53
CA LEU A 138 -5.45 -6.97 -9.09
C LEU A 138 -4.09 -7.63 -8.84
N THR A 139 -3.86 -8.17 -7.65
CA THR A 139 -2.64 -8.93 -7.33
C THR A 139 -2.45 -10.09 -8.30
N GLN A 140 -3.49 -10.91 -8.48
CA GLN A 140 -3.46 -12.07 -9.37
C GLN A 140 -3.09 -11.68 -10.81
N ALA A 141 -3.64 -10.57 -11.31
CA ALA A 141 -3.37 -10.09 -12.65
C ALA A 141 -1.94 -9.52 -12.82
N LEU A 142 -1.39 -8.85 -11.78
CA LEU A 142 -0.07 -8.21 -11.84
C LEU A 142 1.09 -9.15 -11.48
N LEU A 143 0.80 -10.28 -10.83
CA LEU A 143 1.81 -11.23 -10.35
C LEU A 143 2.75 -11.72 -11.45
N PRO A 144 2.30 -12.06 -12.69
CA PRO A 144 3.20 -12.43 -13.76
C PRO A 144 4.24 -11.36 -14.11
N LEU A 145 3.87 -10.07 -14.05
CA LEU A 145 4.80 -8.97 -14.28
C LEU A 145 5.81 -8.80 -13.13
N LEU A 146 5.39 -9.03 -11.88
CA LEU A 146 6.29 -9.03 -10.72
C LEU A 146 7.32 -10.18 -10.79
N LEU A 147 6.89 -11.35 -11.26
CA LEU A 147 7.77 -12.52 -11.40
C LEU A 147 8.79 -12.40 -12.53
N LYS A 148 8.62 -11.47 -13.49
CA LYS A 148 9.63 -11.14 -14.49
C LYS A 148 10.80 -10.34 -13.92
N SER A 149 10.64 -9.71 -12.76
CA SER A 149 11.75 -9.01 -12.10
C SER A 149 12.63 -9.99 -11.33
N PRO A 150 13.95 -9.86 -11.41
CA PRO A 150 14.86 -10.70 -10.62
C PRO A 150 14.72 -10.45 -9.11
N GLN A 151 14.25 -9.26 -8.74
CA GLN A 151 13.93 -8.87 -7.36
C GLN A 151 12.76 -7.91 -7.37
N SER A 152 11.60 -8.35 -6.89
CA SER A 152 10.40 -7.53 -6.77
C SER A 152 9.83 -7.51 -5.36
N SER A 153 9.02 -6.49 -5.09
CA SER A 153 8.35 -6.30 -3.81
C SER A 153 6.84 -6.14 -4.00
N LEU A 154 6.06 -6.98 -3.33
CA LEU A 154 4.61 -6.85 -3.23
C LEU A 154 4.27 -6.44 -1.79
N VAL A 155 3.73 -5.23 -1.64
CA VAL A 155 3.54 -4.61 -0.33
C VAL A 155 2.07 -4.25 -0.14
N PHE A 156 1.53 -4.59 1.01
CA PHE A 156 0.17 -4.25 1.41
C PHE A 156 0.18 -3.28 2.59
N THR A 157 -0.56 -2.18 2.50
CA THR A 157 -0.84 -1.34 3.65
C THR A 157 -1.87 -2.01 4.54
N SER A 158 -1.41 -2.50 5.68
CA SER A 158 -2.20 -3.15 6.73
C SER A 158 -2.59 -2.16 7.83
N SER A 159 -2.85 -2.66 9.02
CA SER A 159 -3.17 -1.90 10.22
C SER A 159 -2.93 -2.77 11.46
N SER A 160 -2.76 -2.17 12.62
CA SER A 160 -2.72 -2.90 13.89
C SER A 160 -4.00 -3.72 14.14
N VAL A 161 -5.16 -3.26 13.62
CA VAL A 161 -6.42 -4.03 13.70
C VAL A 161 -6.50 -5.21 12.73
N GLY A 162 -5.51 -5.40 11.87
CA GLY A 162 -5.34 -6.62 11.06
C GLY A 162 -4.58 -7.74 11.79
N ARG A 163 -4.04 -7.46 12.97
CA ARG A 163 -3.31 -8.42 13.82
C ARG A 163 -4.03 -8.66 15.15
N GLU A 164 -4.78 -7.68 15.62
CA GLU A 164 -5.54 -7.74 16.86
C GLU A 164 -6.91 -7.08 16.65
N GLY A 165 -7.98 -7.86 16.82
CA GLY A 165 -9.35 -7.36 16.69
C GLY A 165 -9.68 -6.38 17.80
N ARG A 166 -10.41 -5.30 17.45
CA ARG A 166 -10.88 -4.30 18.41
C ARG A 166 -12.34 -4.01 18.21
N ALA A 167 -13.04 -3.72 19.30
CA ALA A 167 -14.43 -3.32 19.27
C ALA A 167 -14.64 -2.13 18.32
N ALA A 168 -15.76 -2.14 17.62
CA ALA A 168 -16.21 -1.14 16.65
C ALA A 168 -15.43 -1.04 15.32
N TRP A 169 -14.38 -1.82 15.10
CA TRP A 169 -13.62 -1.78 13.84
C TRP A 169 -14.17 -2.66 12.71
N GLY A 170 -15.16 -3.53 13.01
CA GLY A 170 -16.01 -4.27 12.08
C GLY A 170 -15.34 -4.75 10.80
N ALA A 171 -15.93 -4.39 9.66
CA ALA A 171 -15.47 -4.79 8.33
C ALA A 171 -14.00 -4.41 8.06
N TYR A 172 -13.57 -3.23 8.54
CA TYR A 172 -12.18 -2.79 8.33
C TYR A 172 -11.17 -3.74 8.99
N ALA A 173 -11.39 -4.08 10.27
CA ALA A 173 -10.50 -5.03 10.96
C ALA A 173 -10.45 -6.38 10.22
N VAL A 174 -11.61 -6.95 9.90
CA VAL A 174 -11.70 -8.23 9.18
C VAL A 174 -10.96 -8.15 7.84
N SER A 175 -11.14 -7.05 7.09
CA SER A 175 -10.42 -6.86 5.81
C SER A 175 -8.90 -6.79 5.99
N LYS A 176 -8.41 -6.20 7.09
CA LYS A 176 -6.96 -6.11 7.36
C LYS A 176 -6.38 -7.43 7.88
N PHE A 177 -7.16 -8.26 8.60
CA PHE A 177 -6.78 -9.66 8.86
C PHE A 177 -6.66 -10.46 7.56
N ALA A 178 -7.62 -10.30 6.63
CA ALA A 178 -7.55 -10.93 5.31
C ALA A 178 -6.30 -10.46 4.52
N THR A 179 -5.94 -9.18 4.61
CA THR A 179 -4.72 -8.64 4.00
C THR A 179 -3.44 -9.28 4.57
N GLU A 180 -3.34 -9.42 5.90
CA GLU A 180 -2.20 -10.09 6.56
C GLU A 180 -2.14 -11.58 6.16
N GLY A 181 -3.29 -12.27 6.09
CA GLY A 181 -3.37 -13.65 5.62
C GLY A 181 -2.94 -13.80 4.16
N MET A 182 -3.40 -12.92 3.27
CA MET A 182 -3.01 -12.93 1.86
C MET A 182 -1.49 -12.74 1.70
N MET A 183 -0.90 -11.83 2.45
CA MET A 183 0.55 -11.62 2.46
C MET A 183 1.30 -12.89 2.85
N GLN A 184 0.86 -13.58 3.92
CA GLN A 184 1.52 -14.79 4.41
C GLN A 184 1.43 -15.94 3.39
N VAL A 185 0.26 -16.15 2.79
CA VAL A 185 0.05 -17.19 1.76
C VAL A 185 0.96 -16.92 0.56
N LEU A 186 0.95 -15.71 0.01
CA LEU A 186 1.79 -15.35 -1.13
C LEU A 186 3.29 -15.45 -0.81
N ALA A 187 3.70 -15.09 0.41
CA ALA A 187 5.09 -15.22 0.84
C ALA A 187 5.58 -16.67 0.86
N GLU A 188 4.73 -17.62 1.26
CA GLU A 188 5.07 -19.05 1.24
C GLU A 188 5.00 -19.65 -0.17
N GLU A 189 3.99 -19.29 -0.98
CA GLU A 189 3.83 -19.76 -2.37
C GLU A 189 5.02 -19.35 -3.26
N TYR A 190 5.56 -18.15 -3.07
CA TYR A 190 6.66 -17.62 -3.88
C TYR A 190 8.01 -17.62 -3.17
N LYS A 191 8.15 -18.42 -2.11
CA LYS A 191 9.41 -18.64 -1.40
C LYS A 191 10.48 -19.19 -2.33
N GLY A 192 11.67 -18.60 -2.28
CA GLY A 192 12.79 -18.99 -3.15
C GLY A 192 12.76 -18.33 -4.54
N THR A 193 11.75 -17.53 -4.86
CA THR A 193 11.78 -16.63 -6.01
C THR A 193 12.39 -15.27 -5.62
N GLY A 194 12.53 -14.36 -6.58
CA GLY A 194 12.94 -12.99 -6.31
C GLY A 194 11.84 -12.11 -5.71
N LEU A 195 10.60 -12.60 -5.58
CA LEU A 195 9.47 -11.85 -5.04
C LEU A 195 9.51 -11.85 -3.51
N ARG A 196 9.42 -10.65 -2.92
CA ARG A 196 9.23 -10.43 -1.48
C ARG A 196 7.82 -9.91 -1.25
N VAL A 197 7.11 -10.52 -0.31
CA VAL A 197 5.76 -10.09 0.06
C VAL A 197 5.76 -9.60 1.50
N SER A 198 5.20 -8.43 1.76
CA SER A 198 5.17 -7.85 3.11
C SER A 198 3.92 -7.00 3.36
N CYS A 199 3.58 -6.84 4.62
CA CYS A 199 2.62 -5.86 5.09
C CYS A 199 3.31 -4.70 5.80
N ILE A 200 2.68 -3.52 5.79
CA ILE A 200 3.07 -2.38 6.62
C ILE A 200 1.86 -1.92 7.43
N ASN A 201 2.00 -1.91 8.75
CA ASN A 201 1.11 -1.16 9.63
C ASN A 201 1.64 0.28 9.74
N PRO A 202 0.96 1.28 9.17
CA PRO A 202 1.42 2.68 9.22
C PRO A 202 1.33 3.29 10.62
N GLY A 203 0.55 2.69 11.54
CA GLY A 203 0.20 3.28 12.82
C GLY A 203 -0.76 4.47 12.68
N GLY A 204 -0.94 5.23 13.76
CA GLY A 204 -1.72 6.47 13.73
C GLY A 204 -0.99 7.56 12.97
N THR A 205 -1.41 7.80 11.74
CA THR A 205 -0.78 8.75 10.81
C THR A 205 -1.80 9.80 10.38
N ARG A 206 -1.35 11.01 10.17
CA ARG A 206 -2.18 12.17 9.80
C ARG A 206 -2.75 12.01 8.39
N THR A 207 -3.94 11.41 8.31
CA THR A 207 -4.68 11.14 7.06
C THR A 207 -6.15 11.47 7.22
N ALA A 208 -6.86 11.71 6.11
CA ALA A 208 -8.31 11.88 6.12
C ALA A 208 -9.04 10.64 6.67
N MET A 209 -8.54 9.43 6.37
CA MET A 209 -9.08 8.17 6.92
C MET A 209 -8.94 8.14 8.46
N ARG A 210 -7.81 8.59 9.00
CA ARG A 210 -7.59 8.66 10.45
C ARG A 210 -8.51 9.67 11.11
N ALA A 211 -8.67 10.84 10.53
CA ALA A 211 -9.62 11.85 11.02
C ALA A 211 -11.07 11.35 10.99
N GLY A 212 -11.44 10.56 9.98
CA GLY A 212 -12.75 9.90 9.94
C GLY A 212 -12.96 8.86 11.04
N ALA A 213 -11.90 8.14 11.44
CA ALA A 213 -11.96 7.14 12.51
C ALA A 213 -11.97 7.77 13.92
N PHE A 214 -11.29 8.90 14.08
CA PHE A 214 -11.12 9.61 15.37
C PHE A 214 -11.28 11.12 15.14
N PRO A 215 -12.52 11.63 15.00
CA PRO A 215 -12.76 13.05 14.69
C PRO A 215 -12.21 14.03 15.74
N ASP A 216 -12.19 13.60 17.00
CA ASP A 216 -11.74 14.43 18.13
C ASP A 216 -10.24 14.30 18.43
N GLU A 217 -9.49 13.52 17.64
CA GLU A 217 -8.06 13.31 17.85
C GLU A 217 -7.25 14.51 17.39
N ALA A 218 -6.40 15.03 18.27
CA ALA A 218 -5.49 16.13 17.95
C ALA A 218 -4.47 15.71 16.87
N SER A 219 -4.65 16.21 15.65
CA SER A 219 -3.85 15.79 14.48
C SER A 219 -2.36 16.09 14.62
N GLU A 220 -1.99 17.11 15.41
CA GLU A 220 -0.61 17.50 15.72
C GLU A 220 0.15 16.44 16.54
N LYS A 221 -0.55 15.60 17.28
CA LYS A 221 0.03 14.46 18.01
C LYS A 221 0.33 13.26 17.12
N LEU A 222 -0.16 13.26 15.89
CA LEU A 222 0.04 12.18 14.93
C LEU A 222 1.33 12.40 14.12
N LYS A 223 2.00 11.31 13.78
CA LYS A 223 3.08 11.33 12.79
C LYS A 223 2.56 11.84 11.46
N THR A 224 3.41 12.60 10.76
CA THR A 224 3.15 13.04 9.39
C THR A 224 3.28 11.87 8.41
N LEU A 225 2.83 12.06 7.19
CA LEU A 225 3.02 11.06 6.12
C LEU A 225 4.51 10.81 5.86
N ALA A 226 5.33 11.86 5.85
CA ALA A 226 6.78 11.77 5.63
C ALA A 226 7.49 10.94 6.73
N ASP A 227 7.03 11.02 7.98
CA ASP A 227 7.64 10.29 9.11
C ASP A 227 7.56 8.77 8.98
N ILE A 228 6.59 8.26 8.22
CA ILE A 228 6.40 6.81 8.03
C ILE A 228 7.02 6.26 6.74
N MET A 229 7.48 7.14 5.85
CA MET A 229 8.06 6.74 4.55
C MET A 229 9.35 5.93 4.63
N PRO A 230 10.20 6.04 5.67
CA PRO A 230 11.36 5.16 5.81
C PRO A 230 11.01 3.68 5.68
N THR A 231 9.93 3.20 6.32
CA THR A 231 9.50 1.81 6.22
C THR A 231 9.00 1.45 4.82
N TYR A 232 8.21 2.33 4.19
CA TYR A 232 7.72 2.14 2.82
C TYR A 232 8.86 2.10 1.80
N LEU A 233 9.87 2.95 1.99
CA LEU A 233 11.05 2.97 1.15
C LEU A 233 11.89 1.70 1.33
N TYR A 234 12.14 1.27 2.57
CA TYR A 234 12.91 0.06 2.87
C TYR A 234 12.39 -1.16 2.13
N VAL A 235 11.08 -1.42 2.21
CA VAL A 235 10.48 -2.63 1.61
C VAL A 235 10.52 -2.61 0.08
N MET A 236 10.66 -1.44 -0.56
CA MET A 236 10.81 -1.30 -2.01
C MET A 236 12.28 -1.32 -2.47
N CYS A 237 13.23 -1.02 -1.58
CA CYS A 237 14.66 -1.06 -1.88
C CYS A 237 15.21 -2.49 -1.85
N ASP A 238 16.38 -2.66 -2.46
CA ASP A 238 17.13 -3.93 -2.41
C ASP A 238 17.69 -4.23 -1.02
N ASP A 239 17.74 -3.24 -0.12
CA ASP A 239 18.10 -3.41 1.30
C ASP A 239 17.18 -4.42 2.03
N SER A 240 15.96 -4.63 1.54
CA SER A 240 15.04 -5.65 2.04
C SER A 240 15.20 -7.03 1.37
N ALA A 241 16.26 -7.23 0.57
CA ALA A 241 16.51 -8.53 -0.09
C ALA A 241 16.54 -9.67 0.93
N GLY A 242 15.87 -10.76 0.61
CA GLY A 242 15.73 -11.93 1.50
C GLY A 242 14.77 -11.75 2.67
N LYS A 243 14.11 -10.60 2.82
CA LYS A 243 13.08 -10.34 3.84
C LYS A 243 11.70 -10.57 3.25
N ASN A 244 11.13 -11.75 3.48
CA ASN A 244 9.85 -12.17 2.94
C ASN A 244 8.89 -12.59 4.06
N GLY A 245 7.57 -12.39 3.88
CA GLY A 245 6.55 -12.76 4.84
C GLY A 245 6.55 -11.93 6.12
N ILE A 246 6.99 -10.68 6.07
CA ILE A 246 7.14 -9.83 7.24
C ILE A 246 6.07 -8.74 7.27
N SER A 247 5.46 -8.57 8.43
CA SER A 247 4.55 -7.46 8.72
C SER A 247 5.29 -6.41 9.55
N TYR A 248 5.62 -5.27 8.92
CA TYR A 248 6.40 -4.19 9.52
C TYR A 248 5.51 -3.18 10.26
N ASP A 249 6.06 -2.55 11.29
CA ASP A 249 5.48 -1.37 11.94
C ASP A 249 6.25 -0.12 11.51
N ALA A 250 5.57 0.84 10.88
CA ALA A 250 6.19 2.13 10.56
C ALA A 250 6.34 3.03 11.80
N GLN A 251 5.66 2.69 12.89
CA GLN A 251 5.75 3.37 14.19
C GLN A 251 5.92 2.32 15.31
N PRO A 252 7.10 1.70 15.45
CA PRO A 252 7.35 0.69 16.48
C PRO A 252 7.05 1.21 17.88
N GLY A 253 6.41 0.39 18.71
CA GLY A 253 6.06 0.73 20.08
C GLY A 253 4.86 1.67 20.24
N ARG A 254 4.26 2.17 19.13
CA ARG A 254 3.03 2.95 19.24
C ARG A 254 1.88 2.07 19.75
N LYS A 255 1.26 2.52 20.84
CA LYS A 255 0.03 1.90 21.33
C LYS A 255 -1.11 2.14 20.33
N ALA A 256 -1.98 1.19 20.24
CA ALA A 256 -3.18 1.29 19.43
C ALA A 256 -4.22 2.22 20.09
N GLY A 257 -5.09 2.82 19.27
CA GLY A 257 -6.10 3.76 19.73
C GLY A 257 -5.78 5.20 19.37
N PRO A 258 -6.56 6.18 19.89
CA PRO A 258 -6.26 7.60 19.71
C PRO A 258 -4.91 7.96 20.34
N ALA A 259 -4.32 9.05 19.86
CA ALA A 259 -3.14 9.64 20.48
C ALA A 259 -3.57 10.32 21.79
N GLU A 260 -2.95 9.93 22.89
CA GLU A 260 -3.13 10.53 24.21
C GLU A 260 -2.44 11.88 24.33
#